data_b4037daa2c3f316ddaec78870170b4d8
#
_entry.id   b4037daa2c3f316ddaec78870170b4d8
#
_cell.length_a   1.000
_cell.length_b   1.000
_cell.length_c   1.000
_cell.angle_alpha   90.00
_cell.angle_beta   90.00
_cell.angle_gamma   90.00
#
_symmetry.space_group_name_H-M   'P 1'
#
loop_
_entity.id
_entity.type
_entity.pdbx_description
1 polymer ?
#
loop_
_entity_poly.entity_id
_entity_poly.type
_entity_poly.pdbx_seq_one_letter_code
_entity_poly.pdbx_strand_id
1 'polypeptide(L)'
;TLILTKFLIEIVNGYESGDSSIIEALNTYKIVGIPCMNPDGYEIYNFGVESLNNKDLWWYQNKDKYDFENMKSNANGIDLNRNFPTQNAGLYYKNKKLINSVSLDKTTKTTVYFGGYSLGSEPETKAAMYFMFKHYKNTKAYINMHSQGRVIYAGKPNLSNEFNNITKKFANNINSINGYRVHGLSSEEV
;
A
#
# COMPACT_ATOMS: atom_id res chain seq x y z
N THR A 1 2.38 -6.69 -5.88
CA THR A 1 2.75 -6.57 -7.31
C THR A 1 2.17 -7.74 -8.10
N LEU A 2 2.57 -8.97 -7.85
CA LEU A 2 2.11 -10.17 -8.60
C LEU A 2 0.57 -10.33 -8.66
N ILE A 3 -0.13 -10.06 -7.56
CA ILE A 3 -1.60 -10.24 -7.48
C ILE A 3 -2.30 -9.27 -8.44
N LEU A 4 -1.92 -8.00 -8.44
CA LEU A 4 -2.53 -7.02 -9.32
C LEU A 4 -2.20 -7.30 -10.79
N THR A 5 -0.96 -7.70 -11.08
CA THR A 5 -0.56 -8.09 -12.44
C THR A 5 -1.37 -9.29 -12.95
N LYS A 6 -1.52 -10.35 -12.13
CA LYS A 6 -2.37 -11.49 -12.47
C LYS A 6 -3.83 -11.08 -12.70
N PHE A 7 -4.38 -10.27 -11.80
CA PHE A 7 -5.74 -9.76 -11.96
C PHE A 7 -5.93 -9.02 -13.29
N LEU A 8 -4.99 -8.16 -13.68
CA LEU A 8 -5.07 -7.46 -14.96
C LEU A 8 -4.96 -8.40 -16.15
N ILE A 9 -4.10 -9.43 -16.08
CA ILE A 9 -4.03 -10.47 -17.11
C ILE A 9 -5.34 -11.23 -17.23
N GLU A 10 -5.97 -11.62 -16.12
CA GLU A 10 -7.27 -12.30 -16.12
C GLU A 10 -8.37 -11.44 -16.76
N ILE A 11 -8.38 -10.14 -16.48
CA ILE A 11 -9.32 -9.20 -17.10
C ILE A 11 -9.10 -9.13 -18.62
N VAL A 12 -7.85 -9.04 -19.08
CA VAL A 12 -7.54 -9.02 -20.53
C VAL A 12 -7.93 -10.33 -21.20
N ASN A 13 -7.55 -11.46 -20.64
CA ASN A 13 -7.89 -12.78 -21.18
C ASN A 13 -9.40 -13.00 -21.23
N GLY A 14 -10.13 -12.61 -20.20
CA GLY A 14 -11.58 -12.71 -20.17
C GLY A 14 -12.26 -11.83 -21.23
N TYR A 15 -11.74 -10.60 -21.43
CA TYR A 15 -12.23 -9.74 -22.49
C TYR A 15 -12.00 -10.35 -23.88
N GLU A 16 -10.79 -10.85 -24.14
CA GLU A 16 -10.43 -11.49 -25.42
C GLU A 16 -11.21 -12.78 -25.69
N SER A 17 -11.55 -13.54 -24.63
CA SER A 17 -12.35 -14.77 -24.74
C SER A 17 -13.86 -14.52 -24.85
N GLY A 18 -14.32 -13.28 -24.74
CA GLY A 18 -15.73 -12.92 -24.82
C GLY A 18 -16.52 -13.15 -23.53
N ASP A 19 -15.88 -13.17 -22.36
CA ASP A 19 -16.57 -13.25 -21.07
C ASP A 19 -17.52 -12.06 -20.90
N SER A 20 -18.83 -12.35 -20.92
CA SER A 20 -19.88 -11.33 -20.89
C SER A 20 -19.83 -10.47 -19.60
N SER A 21 -19.45 -11.04 -18.47
CA SER A 21 -19.38 -10.33 -17.19
C SER A 21 -18.24 -9.32 -17.17
N ILE A 22 -17.10 -9.70 -17.75
CA ILE A 22 -15.93 -8.81 -17.87
C ILE A 22 -16.20 -7.71 -18.88
N ILE A 23 -16.81 -8.04 -20.02
CA ILE A 23 -17.19 -7.06 -21.04
C ILE A 23 -18.18 -6.03 -20.46
N GLU A 24 -19.22 -6.47 -19.76
CA GLU A 24 -20.19 -5.58 -19.09
C GLU A 24 -19.51 -4.67 -18.06
N ALA A 25 -18.63 -5.24 -17.24
CA ALA A 25 -17.87 -4.48 -16.25
C ALA A 25 -17.00 -3.40 -16.91
N LEU A 26 -16.28 -3.73 -17.98
CA LEU A 26 -15.40 -2.79 -18.68
C LEU A 26 -16.17 -1.74 -19.51
N ASN A 27 -17.37 -2.05 -19.97
CA ASN A 27 -18.28 -1.07 -20.59
C ASN A 27 -18.81 -0.04 -19.57
N THR A 28 -18.89 -0.43 -18.29
CA THR A 28 -19.42 0.41 -17.21
C THR A 28 -18.33 1.12 -16.43
N TYR A 29 -17.19 0.47 -16.20
CA TYR A 29 -16.12 0.95 -15.32
C TYR A 29 -14.78 0.94 -16.02
N LYS A 30 -13.95 1.90 -15.67
CA LYS A 30 -12.53 1.92 -16.00
C LYS A 30 -11.71 1.40 -14.80
N ILE A 31 -10.88 0.40 -15.05
CA ILE A 31 -9.91 -0.08 -14.07
C ILE A 31 -8.61 0.71 -14.24
N VAL A 32 -8.13 1.28 -13.14
CA VAL A 32 -6.83 1.97 -13.09
C VAL A 32 -6.07 1.48 -11.86
N GLY A 33 -4.75 1.34 -11.96
CA GLY A 33 -3.98 0.79 -10.85
C GLY A 33 -2.50 1.14 -10.91
N ILE A 34 -1.84 1.06 -9.75
CA ILE A 34 -0.40 1.12 -9.59
C ILE A 34 0.07 -0.31 -9.32
N PRO A 35 0.70 -1.00 -10.28
CA PRO A 35 1.04 -2.42 -10.14
C PRO A 35 2.16 -2.67 -9.13
N CYS A 36 3.08 -1.74 -8.96
CA CYS A 36 4.15 -1.81 -7.97
C CYS A 36 4.30 -0.46 -7.26
N MET A 37 3.93 -0.44 -5.99
CA MET A 37 3.99 0.77 -5.17
C MET A 37 5.40 1.08 -4.68
N ASN A 38 6.25 0.07 -4.53
CA ASN A 38 7.62 0.16 -4.06
C ASN A 38 8.54 -0.63 -4.99
N PRO A 39 8.91 -0.09 -6.15
CA PRO A 39 9.74 -0.79 -7.13
C PRO A 39 11.14 -1.10 -6.58
N ASP A 40 11.77 -0.13 -5.91
CA ASP A 40 13.11 -0.33 -5.34
C ASP A 40 13.10 -1.40 -4.25
N GLY A 41 12.09 -1.40 -3.38
CA GLY A 41 11.95 -2.44 -2.37
C GLY A 41 11.70 -3.81 -2.97
N TYR A 42 10.99 -3.88 -4.10
CA TYR A 42 10.82 -5.12 -4.87
C TYR A 42 12.16 -5.60 -5.46
N GLU A 43 12.95 -4.71 -6.04
CA GLU A 43 14.29 -5.01 -6.58
C GLU A 43 15.23 -5.51 -5.49
N ILE A 44 15.33 -4.79 -4.36
CA ILE A 44 16.21 -5.18 -3.26
C ILE A 44 15.82 -6.55 -2.71
N TYR A 45 14.52 -6.81 -2.52
CA TYR A 45 14.04 -8.07 -1.97
C TYR A 45 14.35 -9.28 -2.87
N ASN A 46 14.22 -9.13 -4.19
CA ASN A 46 14.39 -10.24 -5.13
C ASN A 46 15.83 -10.43 -5.62
N PHE A 47 16.60 -9.36 -5.72
CA PHE A 47 17.90 -9.35 -6.41
C PHE A 47 19.04 -8.81 -5.54
N GLY A 48 18.73 -8.41 -4.32
CA GLY A 48 19.68 -7.79 -3.40
C GLY A 48 19.93 -6.31 -3.71
N VAL A 49 20.60 -5.66 -2.77
CA VAL A 49 20.85 -4.21 -2.83
C VAL A 49 21.78 -3.81 -4.00
N GLU A 50 22.57 -4.75 -4.49
CA GLU A 50 23.47 -4.52 -5.63
C GLU A 50 22.72 -4.32 -6.96
N SER A 51 21.43 -4.68 -7.01
CA SER A 51 20.55 -4.41 -8.16
C SER A 51 20.22 -2.91 -8.32
N LEU A 52 20.39 -2.12 -7.27
CA LEU A 52 20.13 -0.69 -7.32
C LEU A 52 21.16 0.04 -8.18
N ASN A 53 20.69 0.77 -9.17
CA ASN A 53 21.55 1.57 -10.05
C ASN A 53 22.21 2.76 -9.35
N ASN A 54 21.52 3.31 -8.33
CA ASN A 54 22.03 4.46 -7.57
C ASN A 54 22.61 4.02 -6.23
N LYS A 55 23.94 4.11 -6.13
CA LYS A 55 24.71 3.73 -4.95
C LYS A 55 24.64 4.74 -3.80
N ASP A 56 24.08 5.92 -4.02
CA ASP A 56 23.87 6.93 -2.98
C ASP A 56 22.60 6.67 -2.15
N LEU A 57 21.78 5.69 -2.55
CA LEU A 57 20.59 5.32 -1.80
C LEU A 57 20.93 4.71 -0.44
N TRP A 58 20.10 4.98 0.54
CA TRP A 58 20.35 4.62 1.94
C TRP A 58 20.62 3.12 2.13
N TRP A 59 19.86 2.24 1.48
CA TRP A 59 20.07 0.80 1.58
C TRP A 59 21.42 0.37 1.02
N TYR A 60 21.85 0.93 -0.10
CA TYR A 60 23.17 0.61 -0.67
C TYR A 60 24.31 1.02 0.29
N GLN A 61 24.18 2.18 0.92
CA GLN A 61 25.16 2.71 1.87
C GLN A 61 25.19 1.94 3.20
N ASN A 62 24.15 1.16 3.50
CA ASN A 62 23.99 0.44 4.76
C ASN A 62 23.87 -1.08 4.59
N LYS A 63 24.16 -1.63 3.42
CA LYS A 63 23.99 -3.04 3.06
C LYS A 63 24.69 -4.02 4.01
N ASP A 64 25.84 -3.64 4.57
CA ASP A 64 26.61 -4.47 5.49
C ASP A 64 26.13 -4.39 6.94
N LYS A 65 25.16 -3.52 7.22
CA LYS A 65 24.68 -3.25 8.57
C LYS A 65 23.30 -3.79 8.87
N TYR A 66 22.51 -4.03 7.84
CA TYR A 66 21.08 -4.36 7.99
C TYR A 66 20.69 -5.55 7.11
N ASP A 67 19.80 -6.36 7.65
CA ASP A 67 19.18 -7.48 6.97
C ASP A 67 17.97 -7.00 6.13
N PHE A 68 17.86 -7.49 4.89
CA PHE A 68 16.77 -7.11 3.97
C PHE A 68 15.58 -8.06 4.06
N GLU A 69 15.68 -9.21 4.68
CA GLU A 69 14.62 -10.24 4.69
C GLU A 69 13.29 -9.70 5.24
N ASN A 70 13.36 -8.74 6.17
CA ASN A 70 12.20 -8.10 6.77
C ASN A 70 11.99 -6.66 6.34
N MET A 71 12.62 -6.24 5.25
CA MET A 71 12.51 -4.88 4.74
C MET A 71 11.07 -4.54 4.32
N LYS A 72 10.56 -3.39 4.79
CA LYS A 72 9.27 -2.81 4.38
C LYS A 72 9.42 -1.42 3.76
N SER A 73 10.63 -0.94 3.65
CA SER A 73 10.95 0.41 3.18
C SER A 73 11.25 0.45 1.68
N ASN A 74 11.28 1.65 1.12
CA ASN A 74 11.89 1.91 -0.18
C ASN A 74 13.42 1.97 -0.07
N ALA A 75 14.12 2.28 -1.17
CA ALA A 75 15.57 2.35 -1.18
C ALA A 75 16.17 3.43 -0.27
N ASN A 76 15.39 4.44 0.11
CA ASN A 76 15.78 5.46 1.10
C ASN A 76 15.59 5.02 2.56
N GLY A 77 15.15 3.79 2.81
CA GLY A 77 14.89 3.29 4.15
C GLY A 77 13.57 3.76 4.75
N ILE A 78 12.64 4.26 3.95
CA ILE A 78 11.37 4.84 4.40
C ILE A 78 10.21 3.88 4.12
N ASP A 79 9.44 3.53 5.15
CA ASP A 79 8.20 2.76 5.03
C ASP A 79 7.11 3.63 4.38
N LEU A 80 6.81 3.35 3.11
CA LEU A 80 5.83 4.13 2.34
C LEU A 80 4.44 4.14 2.99
N ASN A 81 4.07 3.05 3.67
CA ASN A 81 2.79 2.96 4.39
C ASN A 81 2.75 3.84 5.67
N ARG A 82 3.82 4.53 5.99
CA ARG A 82 3.94 5.52 7.07
C ARG A 82 4.23 6.94 6.55
N ASN A 83 4.48 7.06 5.25
CA ASN A 83 4.84 8.34 4.63
C ASN A 83 3.64 9.14 4.10
N PHE A 84 2.43 8.56 4.02
CA PHE A 84 1.24 9.27 3.57
C PHE A 84 0.75 10.29 4.60
N PRO A 85 0.30 11.50 4.17
CA PRO A 85 -0.26 12.54 5.04
C PRO A 85 -1.70 12.20 5.44
N THR A 86 -1.89 11.17 6.25
CA THR A 86 -3.18 10.79 6.82
C THR A 86 -3.42 11.52 8.15
N GLN A 87 -4.67 11.56 8.62
CA GLN A 87 -5.00 12.14 9.93
C GLN A 87 -4.17 11.53 11.07
N ASN A 88 -3.94 10.24 11.00
CA ASN A 88 -3.16 9.53 12.03
C ASN A 88 -1.66 9.77 11.88
N ALA A 89 -1.16 9.90 10.66
CA ALA A 89 0.22 10.30 10.42
C ALA A 89 0.49 11.70 11.01
N GLY A 90 -0.48 12.61 10.98
CA GLY A 90 -0.40 13.90 11.66
C GLY A 90 -0.28 13.79 13.18
N LEU A 91 -0.89 12.79 13.80
CA LEU A 91 -0.75 12.48 15.23
C LEU A 91 0.64 11.87 15.52
N TYR A 92 1.11 10.97 14.69
CA TYR A 92 2.46 10.43 14.76
C TYR A 92 3.52 11.53 14.62
N TYR A 93 3.29 12.50 13.76
CA TYR A 93 4.20 13.64 13.55
C TYR A 93 4.21 14.64 14.71
N LYS A 94 3.06 14.92 15.32
CA LYS A 94 2.98 15.78 16.53
C LYS A 94 3.62 15.12 17.75
N ASN A 95 3.58 13.80 17.83
CA ASN A 95 4.27 13.02 18.85
C ASN A 95 5.64 12.58 18.32
N LYS A 96 6.59 13.52 18.20
CA LYS A 96 8.00 13.22 17.86
C LYS A 96 8.56 11.98 18.58
N LYS A 97 7.98 11.64 19.74
CA LYS A 97 8.33 10.47 20.53
C LYS A 97 7.97 9.16 19.87
N LEU A 98 6.87 9.08 19.14
CA LEU A 98 6.47 7.88 18.38
C LEU A 98 7.32 7.71 17.10
N ILE A 99 7.52 8.76 16.33
CA ILE A 99 8.40 8.73 15.15
C ILE A 99 9.84 8.43 15.57
N ASN A 100 10.34 9.06 16.62
CA ASN A 100 11.69 8.80 17.14
C ASN A 100 11.82 7.40 17.76
N SER A 101 10.77 6.83 18.33
CA SER A 101 10.79 5.47 18.88
C SER A 101 10.67 4.39 17.80
N VAL A 102 10.00 4.70 16.71
CA VAL A 102 9.82 3.81 15.56
C VAL A 102 10.97 3.93 14.56
N SER A 103 11.54 5.13 14.42
CA SER A 103 12.51 5.41 13.37
C SER A 103 13.88 4.80 13.59
N LEU A 104 14.24 4.46 14.80
CA LEU A 104 15.60 4.04 15.12
C LEU A 104 15.60 3.16 16.36
N ASP A 105 14.75 2.17 16.40
CA ASP A 105 15.08 1.04 17.24
C ASP A 105 16.36 0.44 16.64
N LYS A 106 17.50 0.91 17.15
CA LYS A 106 18.83 0.42 16.77
C LYS A 106 19.02 -1.06 17.06
N THR A 107 18.04 -1.67 17.70
CA THR A 107 18.01 -3.09 18.06
C THR A 107 17.28 -3.94 17.03
N THR A 108 16.31 -3.39 16.32
CA THR A 108 15.70 -4.03 15.15
C THR A 108 16.38 -3.52 13.90
N LYS A 109 17.18 -4.33 13.29
CA LYS A 109 17.96 -4.06 12.07
C LYS A 109 17.09 -3.84 10.84
N THR A 110 15.88 -3.31 10.99
CA THR A 110 14.91 -3.11 9.93
C THR A 110 14.35 -1.71 10.00
N THR A 111 14.23 -1.06 8.87
CA THR A 111 13.57 0.25 8.71
C THR A 111 12.05 0.12 8.70
N VAL A 112 11.53 -0.86 9.42
CA VAL A 112 10.10 -1.09 9.56
C VAL A 112 9.49 0.07 10.32
N TYR A 113 8.43 0.67 9.75
CA TYR A 113 7.65 1.76 10.30
C TYR A 113 8.30 3.16 10.34
N PHE A 114 9.46 3.36 9.74
CA PHE A 114 10.00 4.71 9.60
C PHE A 114 9.32 5.45 8.46
N GLY A 115 8.49 6.44 8.76
CA GLY A 115 7.73 7.24 7.78
C GLY A 115 8.47 8.42 7.17
N GLY A 116 9.77 8.53 7.42
CA GLY A 116 10.58 9.66 6.94
C GLY A 116 10.51 10.89 7.85
N TYR A 117 11.25 11.94 7.48
CA TYR A 117 11.30 13.21 8.21
C TYR A 117 10.19 14.18 7.84
N SER A 118 9.49 13.93 6.73
CA SER A 118 8.30 14.68 6.33
C SER A 118 7.33 13.78 5.60
N LEU A 119 6.03 13.99 5.83
CA LEU A 119 4.97 13.24 5.17
C LEU A 119 4.96 13.56 3.67
N GLY A 120 4.76 12.53 2.85
CA GLY A 120 4.79 12.69 1.41
C GLY A 120 6.15 13.07 0.85
N SER A 121 7.26 12.79 1.56
CA SER A 121 8.61 13.07 1.09
C SER A 121 8.98 12.21 -0.11
N GLU A 122 8.55 10.95 -0.10
CA GLU A 122 8.97 9.96 -1.07
C GLU A 122 8.32 10.14 -2.44
N PRO A 123 9.07 9.93 -3.52
CA PRO A 123 8.55 10.05 -4.88
C PRO A 123 7.40 9.06 -5.14
N GLU A 124 7.47 7.86 -4.61
CA GLU A 124 6.42 6.84 -4.72
C GLU A 124 5.13 7.29 -4.03
N THR A 125 5.24 7.86 -2.83
CA THR A 125 4.10 8.42 -2.10
C THR A 125 3.48 9.58 -2.86
N LYS A 126 4.29 10.49 -3.40
CA LYS A 126 3.82 11.61 -4.24
C LYS A 126 3.11 11.10 -5.49
N ALA A 127 3.69 10.11 -6.17
CA ALA A 127 3.09 9.52 -7.35
C ALA A 127 1.73 8.88 -7.05
N ALA A 128 1.62 8.13 -5.95
CA ALA A 128 0.37 7.53 -5.54
C ALA A 128 -0.68 8.56 -5.14
N MET A 129 -0.30 9.60 -4.41
CA MET A 129 -1.20 10.71 -4.05
C MET A 129 -1.71 11.45 -5.29
N TYR A 130 -0.82 11.75 -6.25
CA TYR A 130 -1.19 12.35 -7.52
C TYR A 130 -2.16 11.45 -8.31
N PHE A 131 -1.87 10.17 -8.37
CA PHE A 131 -2.75 9.19 -9.03
C PHE A 131 -4.14 9.15 -8.37
N MET A 132 -4.22 9.07 -7.05
CA MET A 132 -5.49 9.11 -6.33
C MET A 132 -6.23 10.43 -6.57
N PHE A 133 -5.53 11.56 -6.47
CA PHE A 133 -6.11 12.88 -6.71
C PHE A 133 -6.65 13.03 -8.14
N LYS A 134 -5.94 12.49 -9.14
CA LYS A 134 -6.39 12.52 -10.54
C LYS A 134 -7.70 11.77 -10.76
N HIS A 135 -7.96 10.71 -10.00
CA HIS A 135 -9.08 9.80 -10.23
C HIS A 135 -10.22 9.92 -9.21
N TYR A 136 -10.03 10.60 -8.07
CA TYR A 136 -10.95 10.52 -6.92
C TYR A 136 -12.41 10.86 -7.24
N LYS A 137 -12.68 11.84 -8.11
CA LYS A 137 -14.05 12.28 -8.44
C LYS A 137 -14.89 11.18 -9.07
N ASN A 138 -14.26 10.30 -9.83
CA ASN A 138 -14.94 9.23 -10.59
C ASN A 138 -14.72 7.85 -9.98
N THR A 139 -13.96 7.76 -8.89
CA THR A 139 -13.65 6.49 -8.23
C THR A 139 -14.90 5.95 -7.54
N LYS A 140 -15.32 4.74 -7.92
CA LYS A 140 -16.42 4.01 -7.29
C LYS A 140 -15.94 3.05 -6.21
N ALA A 141 -14.75 2.48 -6.38
CA ALA A 141 -14.10 1.63 -5.40
C ALA A 141 -12.58 1.86 -5.43
N TYR A 142 -11.96 1.78 -4.27
CA TYR A 142 -10.51 1.79 -4.09
C TYR A 142 -10.11 0.56 -3.30
N ILE A 143 -9.19 -0.21 -3.84
CA ILE A 143 -8.66 -1.42 -3.20
C ILE A 143 -7.15 -1.25 -3.04
N ASN A 144 -6.67 -1.32 -1.81
CA ASN A 144 -5.26 -1.33 -1.48
C ASN A 144 -4.84 -2.73 -1.03
N MET A 145 -3.85 -3.33 -1.68
CA MET A 145 -3.41 -4.69 -1.42
C MET A 145 -2.10 -4.69 -0.64
N HIS A 146 -2.06 -5.45 0.44
CA HIS A 146 -0.89 -5.69 1.26
C HIS A 146 -0.49 -7.17 1.24
N SER A 147 0.77 -7.48 1.55
CA SER A 147 1.33 -8.83 1.43
C SER A 147 0.96 -9.77 2.57
N GLN A 148 0.45 -9.28 3.71
CA GLN A 148 0.20 -10.08 4.91
C GLN A 148 -1.16 -9.81 5.53
N GLY A 149 -1.69 -10.79 6.29
CA GLY A 149 -2.80 -10.63 7.22
C GLY A 149 -4.03 -11.48 6.93
N ARG A 150 -4.34 -11.79 5.66
CA ARG A 150 -5.62 -12.43 5.28
C ARG A 150 -6.83 -11.73 5.88
N VAL A 151 -6.79 -10.41 5.88
CA VAL A 151 -7.77 -9.52 6.50
C VAL A 151 -8.18 -8.46 5.50
N ILE A 152 -9.45 -8.10 5.52
CA ILE A 152 -10.02 -7.00 4.75
C ILE A 152 -10.39 -5.90 5.75
N TYR A 153 -9.73 -4.77 5.67
CA TYR A 153 -10.09 -3.58 6.44
C TYR A 153 -11.14 -2.77 5.71
N ALA A 154 -12.30 -2.59 6.33
CA ALA A 154 -13.42 -1.88 5.72
C ALA A 154 -14.03 -0.87 6.68
N GLY A 155 -14.26 0.35 6.18
CA GLY A 155 -14.81 1.45 6.95
C GLY A 155 -13.77 2.18 7.80
N LYS A 156 -14.17 3.34 8.32
CA LYS A 156 -13.42 4.15 9.29
C LYS A 156 -14.35 4.78 10.30
N PRO A 157 -13.93 4.90 11.58
CA PRO A 157 -14.79 5.47 12.64
C PRO A 157 -15.30 6.88 12.34
N ASN A 158 -14.52 7.68 11.61
CA ASN A 158 -14.81 9.10 11.33
C ASN A 158 -15.58 9.31 10.02
N LEU A 159 -16.00 8.25 9.33
CA LEU A 159 -16.82 8.35 8.14
C LEU A 159 -18.29 8.12 8.45
N SER A 160 -19.18 8.57 7.57
CA SER A 160 -20.62 8.39 7.75
C SER A 160 -20.99 6.91 7.89
N ASN A 161 -22.07 6.66 8.65
CA ASN A 161 -22.60 5.30 8.80
C ASN A 161 -22.99 4.68 7.45
N GLU A 162 -23.51 5.50 6.54
CA GLU A 162 -23.85 5.07 5.18
C GLU A 162 -22.61 4.55 4.43
N PHE A 163 -21.54 5.34 4.42
CA PHE A 163 -20.27 4.93 3.78
C PHE A 163 -19.71 3.66 4.41
N ASN A 164 -19.72 3.59 5.75
CA ASN A 164 -19.22 2.41 6.46
C ASN A 164 -20.06 1.16 6.16
N ASN A 165 -21.36 1.28 5.99
CA ASN A 165 -22.23 0.17 5.62
C ASN A 165 -21.98 -0.30 4.19
N ILE A 166 -21.77 0.61 3.23
CA ILE A 166 -21.42 0.28 1.85
C ILE A 166 -20.07 -0.45 1.80
N THR A 167 -19.06 0.08 2.48
CA THR A 167 -17.71 -0.54 2.47
C THR A 167 -17.70 -1.91 3.16
N LYS A 168 -18.44 -2.09 4.25
CA LYS A 168 -18.60 -3.39 4.91
C LYS A 168 -19.33 -4.41 4.02
N LYS A 169 -20.39 -3.99 3.32
CA LYS A 169 -21.08 -4.85 2.36
C LYS A 169 -20.15 -5.32 1.25
N PHE A 170 -19.36 -4.41 0.70
CA PHE A 170 -18.37 -4.73 -0.32
C PHE A 170 -17.29 -5.69 0.22
N ALA A 171 -16.76 -5.45 1.41
CA ALA A 171 -15.79 -6.31 2.06
C ALA A 171 -16.33 -7.71 2.36
N ASN A 172 -17.60 -7.83 2.77
CA ASN A 172 -18.25 -9.11 3.00
C ASN A 172 -18.42 -9.91 1.71
N ASN A 173 -18.70 -9.23 0.58
CA ASN A 173 -18.75 -9.89 -0.73
C ASN A 173 -17.37 -10.46 -1.12
N ILE A 174 -16.28 -9.72 -0.86
CA ILE A 174 -14.92 -10.22 -1.07
C ILE A 174 -14.63 -11.40 -0.12
N ASN A 175 -15.01 -11.27 1.17
CA ASN A 175 -14.85 -12.35 2.15
C ASN A 175 -15.54 -13.65 1.71
N SER A 176 -16.75 -13.58 1.15
CA SER A 176 -17.47 -14.77 0.68
C SER A 176 -16.75 -15.52 -0.45
N ILE A 177 -15.86 -14.84 -1.16
CA ILE A 177 -15.04 -15.42 -2.24
C ILE A 177 -13.73 -15.99 -1.72
N ASN A 178 -13.02 -15.25 -0.84
CA ASN A 178 -11.66 -15.58 -0.43
C ASN A 178 -11.49 -16.03 1.03
N GLY A 179 -12.54 -15.94 1.85
CA GLY A 179 -12.54 -16.34 3.25
C GLY A 179 -11.73 -15.43 4.19
N TYR A 180 -11.30 -14.27 3.72
CA TYR A 180 -10.52 -13.34 4.55
C TYR A 180 -11.42 -12.63 5.56
N ARG A 181 -10.97 -12.57 6.81
CA ARG A 181 -11.72 -11.94 7.89
C ARG A 181 -11.93 -10.44 7.62
N VAL A 182 -13.17 -9.96 7.72
CA VAL A 182 -13.47 -8.53 7.63
C VAL A 182 -13.31 -7.88 8.99
N HIS A 183 -12.45 -6.88 9.05
CA HIS A 183 -12.27 -6.00 10.20
C HIS A 183 -12.83 -4.60 9.89
N GLY A 184 -13.62 -4.08 10.82
CA GLY A 184 -13.82 -2.64 10.90
C GLY A 184 -12.55 -1.99 11.46
N LEU A 185 -12.11 -0.88 10.89
CA LEU A 185 -11.01 -0.13 11.47
C LEU A 185 -11.47 0.47 12.80
N SER A 186 -10.84 0.06 13.91
CA SER A 186 -10.91 0.80 15.16
C SER A 186 -10.03 2.06 15.06
N SER A 187 -10.29 3.04 15.93
CA SER A 187 -9.51 4.29 15.99
C SER A 187 -8.02 4.06 16.32
N GLU A 188 -7.64 2.85 16.71
CA GLU A 188 -6.31 2.47 17.16
C GLU A 188 -5.49 1.74 16.07
N GLU A 189 -6.10 1.33 14.96
CA GLU A 189 -5.49 0.45 13.94
C GLU A 189 -5.11 1.16 12.64
N VAL A 190 -4.99 2.49 12.65
CA VAL A 190 -4.62 3.26 11.45
C VAL A 190 -3.28 3.96 11.61
#